data_cdc040ead169feabb209da05832aa9a1
#
_entry.id   cdc040ead169feabb209da05832aa9a1
#
_cell.length_a   1.000
_cell.length_b   1.000
_cell.length_c   1.000
_cell.angle_alpha   90.00
_cell.angle_beta   90.00
_cell.angle_gamma   90.00
#
_symmetry.space_group_name_H-M   'P 1'
#
loop_
_entity.id
_entity.type
_entity.pdbx_description
1 polymer ?
#
loop_
_entity_poly.entity_id
_entity_poly.type
_entity_poly.pdbx_seq_one_letter_code
_entity_poly.pdbx_strand_id
1 'polypeptide(L)'
;MSCKSGIYVVNTQTGQSIRIGSTYVPLTVIRRYGKYCQLGGNGVSIGNCAGGAGYYGVDASVSVATTVAGNVTATLFKDGAPVQGATSIATATAEGQIVTLPISALVRLNCDCDTANLTIVIGGQVVTAQNLAFVVEKI
;
A
#
# COMPACT_ATOMS: atom_id res chain seq x y z
N MET A 1 0.96 24.31 -16.49
CA MET A 1 0.59 24.18 -15.07
C MET A 1 0.57 22.73 -14.66
N SER A 2 1.12 22.44 -13.54
CA SER A 2 1.21 21.08 -13.03
C SER A 2 -0.06 20.67 -12.29
N CYS A 3 -0.65 19.53 -12.67
CA CYS A 3 -1.79 18.93 -11.94
C CYS A 3 -1.31 17.83 -11.00
N LYS A 4 -0.17 18.03 -10.39
CA LYS A 4 0.42 17.04 -9.50
C LYS A 4 -0.44 16.84 -8.25
N SER A 5 -0.49 15.60 -7.84
CA SER A 5 -1.18 15.20 -6.62
C SER A 5 -0.43 14.03 -6.02
N GLY A 6 -0.39 13.98 -4.72
CA GLY A 6 0.28 12.89 -4.04
C GLY A 6 -0.10 12.82 -2.58
N ILE A 7 0.20 11.69 -1.98
CA ILE A 7 -0.03 11.44 -0.57
C ILE A 7 1.04 10.54 0.00
N TYR A 8 1.45 10.84 1.22
CA TYR A 8 2.33 9.99 2.01
C TYR A 8 1.60 9.63 3.30
N VAL A 9 1.27 8.35 3.44
CA VAL A 9 0.57 7.83 4.62
C VAL A 9 1.41 6.77 5.30
N VAL A 10 1.25 6.65 6.60
CA VAL A 10 2.02 5.71 7.40
C VAL A 10 1.14 5.01 8.42
N ASN A 11 1.62 3.87 8.89
CA ASN A 11 1.16 3.22 10.11
C ASN A 11 2.39 2.79 10.89
N THR A 12 2.68 3.49 11.97
CA THR A 12 3.84 3.24 12.82
C THR A 12 3.50 2.47 14.10
N GLN A 13 2.27 2.04 14.25
CA GLN A 13 1.87 1.22 15.39
C GLN A 13 2.49 -0.16 15.29
N THR A 14 3.05 -0.64 16.40
CA THR A 14 3.70 -1.95 16.46
C THR A 14 2.88 -2.92 17.29
N GLY A 15 3.10 -4.22 17.04
CA GLY A 15 2.50 -5.27 17.85
C GLY A 15 1.12 -5.73 17.41
N GLN A 16 0.53 -5.08 16.40
CA GLN A 16 -0.78 -5.47 15.88
C GLN A 16 -0.65 -6.68 14.98
N SER A 17 -1.51 -7.67 15.18
CA SER A 17 -1.51 -8.89 14.35
C SER A 17 -2.22 -8.63 13.02
N ILE A 18 -1.63 -9.08 11.93
CA ILE A 18 -2.20 -9.02 10.59
C ILE A 18 -2.36 -10.45 10.07
N ARG A 19 -3.59 -10.82 9.75
CA ARG A 19 -3.92 -12.16 9.25
C ARG A 19 -3.58 -12.30 7.77
N ILE A 20 -3.42 -13.53 7.32
CA ILE A 20 -3.29 -13.85 5.90
C ILE A 20 -4.52 -13.32 5.14
N GLY A 21 -4.27 -12.57 4.07
CA GLY A 21 -5.33 -11.97 3.26
C GLY A 21 -5.90 -10.67 3.81
N SER A 22 -5.39 -10.19 4.93
CA SER A 22 -5.82 -8.91 5.51
C SER A 22 -4.99 -7.75 5.01
N THR A 23 -5.60 -6.57 5.04
CA THR A 23 -4.97 -5.33 4.62
C THR A 23 -4.13 -4.74 5.76
N TYR A 24 -2.92 -4.28 5.42
CA TYR A 24 -2.13 -3.45 6.33
C TYR A 24 -2.61 -2.01 6.16
N VAL A 25 -3.37 -1.51 7.13
CA VAL A 25 -4.11 -0.26 7.01
C VAL A 25 -3.22 0.93 7.37
N PRO A 26 -3.04 1.92 6.48
CA PRO A 26 -2.39 3.19 6.84
C PRO A 26 -3.33 4.01 7.73
N LEU A 27 -2.77 4.69 8.71
CA LEU A 27 -3.55 5.42 9.71
C LEU A 27 -3.34 6.93 9.70
N THR A 28 -2.17 7.40 9.28
CA THR A 28 -1.79 8.80 9.44
C THR A 28 -1.31 9.37 8.11
N VAL A 29 -1.85 10.52 7.75
CA VAL A 29 -1.37 11.30 6.60
C VAL A 29 -0.20 12.15 7.08
N ILE A 30 0.99 11.92 6.53
CA ILE A 30 2.17 12.74 6.81
C ILE A 30 2.17 13.97 5.90
N ARG A 31 1.84 13.77 4.63
CA ARG A 31 1.78 14.85 3.65
C ARG A 31 0.79 14.52 2.56
N ARG A 32 0.06 15.53 2.13
CA ARG A 32 -0.86 15.43 1.01
C ARG A 32 -0.81 16.72 0.22
N TYR A 33 -0.80 16.61 -1.11
CA TYR A 33 -0.91 17.75 -1.99
C TYR A 33 -1.75 17.39 -3.21
N GLY A 34 -2.42 18.39 -3.78
CA GLY A 34 -3.37 18.16 -4.85
C GLY A 34 -4.66 17.53 -4.36
N LYS A 35 -5.49 17.04 -5.30
CA LYS A 35 -6.84 16.59 -4.98
C LYS A 35 -7.17 15.16 -5.45
N TYR A 36 -6.22 14.47 -6.07
CA TYR A 36 -6.47 13.16 -6.66
C TYR A 36 -6.05 11.99 -5.79
N CYS A 37 -5.41 12.24 -4.66
CA CYS A 37 -5.02 11.20 -3.71
C CYS A 37 -5.51 11.57 -2.32
N GLN A 38 -6.10 10.62 -1.62
CA GLN A 38 -6.55 10.84 -0.25
C GLN A 38 -6.54 9.53 0.53
N LEU A 39 -6.50 9.64 1.85
CA LEU A 39 -6.57 8.48 2.71
C LEU A 39 -8.00 7.90 2.65
N GLY A 40 -8.11 6.64 2.25
CA GLY A 40 -9.35 5.89 2.28
C GLY A 40 -9.51 5.11 3.58
N GLY A 41 -10.54 4.26 3.65
CA GLY A 41 -10.80 3.46 4.85
C GLY A 41 -9.70 2.43 5.13
N ASN A 42 -9.20 1.76 4.09
CA ASN A 42 -8.22 0.68 4.22
C ASN A 42 -6.91 0.96 3.50
N GLY A 43 -6.83 2.05 2.76
CA GLY A 43 -5.67 2.36 1.94
C GLY A 43 -5.74 3.77 1.39
N VAL A 44 -5.27 3.97 0.18
CA VAL A 44 -5.26 5.26 -0.50
C VAL A 44 -6.28 5.24 -1.61
N SER A 45 -7.17 6.23 -1.62
CA SER A 45 -8.10 6.47 -2.73
C SER A 45 -7.45 7.39 -3.75
N ILE A 46 -7.55 7.04 -5.03
CA ILE A 46 -7.05 7.85 -6.13
C ILE A 46 -8.18 8.23 -7.08
N GLY A 47 -8.03 9.39 -7.70
CA GLY A 47 -8.97 9.89 -8.69
C GLY A 47 -10.12 10.70 -8.09
N ASN A 48 -10.74 11.50 -8.94
CA ASN A 48 -12.03 12.16 -8.71
C ASN A 48 -12.55 12.65 -10.07
N CYS A 49 -13.77 13.20 -10.10
CA CYS A 49 -14.38 13.64 -11.36
C CYS A 49 -13.82 14.95 -11.94
N ALA A 50 -12.73 15.46 -11.42
CA ALA A 50 -12.14 16.73 -11.85
C ALA A 50 -10.82 16.55 -12.61
N GLY A 51 -10.64 15.44 -13.34
CA GLY A 51 -9.47 15.25 -14.18
C GLY A 51 -8.44 14.27 -13.62
N GLY A 52 -8.88 13.29 -12.83
CA GLY A 52 -8.02 12.33 -12.18
C GLY A 52 -7.50 11.19 -13.07
N ALA A 53 -7.86 11.15 -14.35
CA ALA A 53 -7.36 10.12 -15.26
C ALA A 53 -5.84 10.19 -15.43
N GLY A 54 -5.21 9.07 -15.69
CA GLY A 54 -3.78 8.98 -15.95
C GLY A 54 -3.10 7.95 -15.08
N TYR A 55 -1.80 8.10 -14.93
CA TYR A 55 -0.96 7.15 -14.19
C TYR A 55 -0.65 7.66 -12.80
N TYR A 56 -0.62 6.71 -11.87
CA TYR A 56 -0.24 6.95 -10.48
C TYR A 56 0.92 6.02 -10.11
N GLY A 57 2.02 6.61 -9.66
CA GLY A 57 3.15 5.85 -9.15
C GLY A 57 2.94 5.50 -7.69
N VAL A 58 3.18 4.26 -7.33
CA VAL A 58 3.01 3.74 -5.97
C VAL A 58 4.33 3.21 -5.47
N ASP A 59 4.76 3.69 -4.31
CA ASP A 59 5.90 3.16 -3.58
C ASP A 59 5.48 2.87 -2.15
N ALA A 60 5.74 1.67 -1.70
CA ALA A 60 5.42 1.28 -0.33
C ALA A 60 6.57 0.51 0.29
N SER A 61 6.75 0.67 1.57
CA SER A 61 7.67 -0.11 2.38
C SER A 61 6.91 -0.71 3.54
N VAL A 62 6.91 -2.02 3.62
CA VAL A 62 6.18 -2.78 4.63
C VAL A 62 7.19 -3.52 5.49
N SER A 63 7.20 -3.23 6.79
CA SER A 63 8.04 -3.95 7.75
C SER A 63 7.15 -4.68 8.73
N VAL A 64 7.35 -5.98 8.84
CA VAL A 64 6.57 -6.86 9.70
C VAL A 64 7.48 -7.84 10.41
N ALA A 65 7.06 -8.28 11.59
CA ALA A 65 7.70 -9.38 12.30
C ALA A 65 6.97 -10.67 11.98
N THR A 66 7.71 -11.68 11.58
CA THR A 66 7.13 -12.99 11.25
C THR A 66 6.81 -13.78 12.52
N THR A 67 5.80 -14.62 12.47
CA THR A 67 5.43 -15.49 13.59
C THR A 67 6.07 -16.87 13.51
N VAL A 68 6.46 -17.27 12.31
CA VAL A 68 7.17 -18.54 12.06
C VAL A 68 8.21 -18.32 10.97
N ALA A 69 9.17 -19.23 10.87
CA ALA A 69 10.07 -19.26 9.71
C ALA A 69 9.25 -19.58 8.45
N GLY A 70 9.54 -18.91 7.36
CA GLY A 70 8.85 -19.10 6.09
C GLY A 70 8.63 -17.81 5.33
N ASN A 71 7.85 -17.91 4.27
CA ASN A 71 7.59 -16.79 3.38
C ASN A 71 6.52 -15.85 3.94
N VAL A 72 6.70 -14.57 3.68
CA VAL A 72 5.67 -13.54 3.86
C VAL A 72 5.61 -12.72 2.57
N THR A 73 4.41 -12.31 2.19
CA THR A 73 4.18 -11.52 0.98
C THR A 73 3.42 -10.26 1.29
N ALA A 74 3.69 -9.21 0.51
CA ALA A 74 2.89 -8.00 0.49
C ALA A 74 2.54 -7.69 -0.96
N THR A 75 1.27 -7.45 -1.24
CA THR A 75 0.77 -7.22 -2.60
C THR A 75 -0.08 -5.96 -2.62
N LEU A 76 0.13 -5.12 -3.62
CA LEU A 76 -0.73 -3.98 -3.89
C LEU A 76 -2.00 -4.46 -4.59
N PHE A 77 -3.15 -4.08 -4.04
CA PHE A 77 -4.46 -4.36 -4.63
C PHE A 77 -5.09 -3.05 -5.10
N LYS A 78 -5.74 -3.10 -6.24
CA LYS A 78 -6.56 -2.02 -6.78
C LYS A 78 -8.00 -2.51 -6.83
N ASP A 79 -8.88 -1.87 -6.05
CA ASP A 79 -10.31 -2.24 -5.94
C ASP A 79 -10.54 -3.72 -5.67
N GLY A 80 -9.71 -4.31 -4.80
CA GLY A 80 -9.85 -5.70 -4.40
C GLY A 80 -9.23 -6.73 -5.34
N ALA A 81 -8.56 -6.29 -6.40
CA ALA A 81 -7.84 -7.16 -7.33
C ALA A 81 -6.34 -6.89 -7.26
N PRO A 82 -5.49 -7.93 -7.29
CA PRO A 82 -4.05 -7.71 -7.22
C PRO A 82 -3.54 -7.00 -8.46
N VAL A 83 -2.64 -6.05 -8.26
CA VAL A 83 -1.93 -5.38 -9.35
C VAL A 83 -0.81 -6.30 -9.80
N GLN A 84 -0.76 -6.60 -11.09
CA GLN A 84 0.22 -7.51 -11.66
C GLN A 84 1.64 -6.98 -11.43
N GLY A 85 2.50 -7.82 -10.88
CA GLY A 85 3.90 -7.47 -10.62
C GLY A 85 4.13 -6.67 -9.34
N ALA A 86 3.09 -6.32 -8.60
CA ALA A 86 3.20 -5.52 -7.38
C ALA A 86 3.20 -6.38 -6.11
N THR A 87 3.91 -7.49 -6.15
CA THR A 87 4.06 -8.40 -5.01
C THR A 87 5.53 -8.45 -4.59
N SER A 88 5.76 -8.30 -3.29
CA SER A 88 7.08 -8.49 -2.68
C SER A 88 7.04 -9.72 -1.79
N ILE A 89 8.10 -10.51 -1.84
CA ILE A 89 8.21 -11.75 -1.07
C ILE A 89 9.50 -11.70 -0.26
N ALA A 90 9.40 -12.01 1.02
CA ALA A 90 10.57 -12.18 1.88
C ALA A 90 10.46 -13.51 2.62
N THR A 91 11.62 -14.09 2.91
CA THR A 91 11.69 -15.36 3.64
C THR A 91 12.36 -15.12 4.99
N ALA A 92 11.67 -15.51 6.05
CA ALA A 92 12.21 -15.47 7.40
C ALA A 92 12.85 -16.80 7.75
N THR A 93 14.01 -16.78 8.39
CA THR A 93 14.73 -17.98 8.83
C THR A 93 14.41 -18.34 10.28
N ALA A 94 13.76 -17.45 11.03
CA ALA A 94 13.39 -17.67 12.42
C ALA A 94 12.10 -16.95 12.75
N GLU A 95 11.40 -17.41 13.79
CA GLU A 95 10.23 -16.67 14.31
C GLU A 95 10.66 -15.32 14.89
N GLY A 96 9.79 -14.32 14.78
CA GLY A 96 10.05 -13.00 15.29
C GLY A 96 11.00 -12.15 14.46
N GLN A 97 11.50 -12.68 13.36
CA GLN A 97 12.38 -11.94 12.46
C GLN A 97 11.61 -10.81 11.77
N ILE A 98 12.19 -9.61 11.75
CA ILE A 98 11.61 -8.48 11.05
C ILE A 98 12.09 -8.52 9.59
N VAL A 99 11.15 -8.48 8.67
CA VAL A 99 11.43 -8.43 7.23
C VAL A 99 10.82 -7.18 6.63
N THR A 100 11.45 -6.67 5.60
CA THR A 100 10.98 -5.50 4.86
C THR A 100 10.59 -5.92 3.45
N LEU A 101 9.40 -5.50 3.03
CA LEU A 101 8.82 -5.82 1.73
C LEU A 101 8.58 -4.53 0.96
N PRO A 102 9.44 -4.20 0.00
CA PRO A 102 9.22 -3.02 -0.84
C PRO A 102 8.23 -3.32 -1.94
N ILE A 103 7.37 -2.36 -2.26
CA ILE A 103 6.45 -2.44 -3.38
C ILE A 103 6.61 -1.20 -4.24
N SER A 104 6.72 -1.41 -5.55
CA SER A 104 6.76 -0.32 -6.52
C SER A 104 5.87 -0.71 -7.70
N ALA A 105 4.95 0.17 -8.06
CA ALA A 105 3.97 -0.14 -9.10
C ALA A 105 3.49 1.13 -9.79
N LEU A 106 2.91 0.93 -10.97
CA LEU A 106 2.25 1.97 -11.73
C LEU A 106 0.79 1.56 -11.93
N VAL A 107 -0.13 2.43 -11.55
CA VAL A 107 -1.56 2.19 -11.62
C VAL A 107 -2.19 3.23 -12.54
N ARG A 108 -3.14 2.81 -13.37
CA ARG A 108 -3.80 3.70 -14.31
C ARG A 108 -5.29 3.85 -14.02
N LEU A 109 -5.78 5.08 -14.12
CA LEU A 109 -7.20 5.38 -14.21
C LEU A 109 -7.52 5.82 -15.65
N ASN A 110 -8.50 5.18 -16.26
CA ASN A 110 -8.80 5.37 -17.70
C ASN A 110 -9.62 6.62 -17.97
N CYS A 111 -10.49 7.02 -17.05
CA CYS A 111 -11.41 8.15 -17.24
C CYS A 111 -11.33 9.11 -16.07
N ASP A 112 -11.66 10.38 -16.31
CA ASP A 112 -11.56 11.43 -15.29
C ASP A 112 -12.48 11.23 -14.09
N CYS A 113 -13.58 10.51 -14.24
CA CYS A 113 -14.47 10.19 -13.14
C CYS A 113 -14.20 8.83 -12.50
N ASP A 114 -13.19 8.12 -12.96
CA ASP A 114 -12.79 6.89 -12.32
C ASP A 114 -12.14 7.16 -10.98
N THR A 115 -12.41 6.28 -10.04
CA THR A 115 -11.73 6.25 -8.75
C THR A 115 -11.27 4.84 -8.47
N ALA A 116 -10.25 4.69 -7.66
CA ALA A 116 -9.78 3.38 -7.23
C ALA A 116 -9.28 3.45 -5.79
N ASN A 117 -9.37 2.33 -5.10
CA ASN A 117 -8.84 2.19 -3.76
C ASN A 117 -7.62 1.26 -3.80
N LEU A 118 -6.49 1.77 -3.33
CA LEU A 118 -5.23 1.04 -3.31
C LEU A 118 -4.96 0.55 -1.89
N THR A 119 -4.76 -0.74 -1.75
CA THR A 119 -4.51 -1.38 -0.45
C THR A 119 -3.29 -2.28 -0.53
N ILE A 120 -2.67 -2.51 0.63
CA ILE A 120 -1.55 -3.45 0.77
C ILE A 120 -2.08 -4.67 1.53
N VAL A 121 -2.02 -5.84 0.91
CA VAL A 121 -2.53 -7.09 1.49
C VAL A 121 -1.36 -8.01 1.85
N ILE A 122 -1.40 -8.54 3.04
CA ILE A 122 -0.37 -9.44 3.57
C ILE A 122 -0.77 -10.90 3.31
N GLY A 123 0.19 -11.69 2.90
CA GLY A 123 0.00 -13.12 2.67
C GLY A 123 1.16 -13.96 3.16
N GLY A 124 1.05 -15.27 2.98
CA GLY A 124 2.09 -16.22 3.35
C GLY A 124 2.02 -16.71 4.78
N GLN A 125 1.86 -15.81 5.73
CA GLN A 125 1.70 -16.14 7.15
C GLN A 125 1.08 -14.98 7.91
N VAL A 126 0.63 -15.24 9.13
CA VAL A 126 0.24 -14.19 10.07
C VAL A 126 1.49 -13.46 10.54
N VAL A 127 1.43 -12.13 10.55
CA VAL A 127 2.58 -11.29 10.94
C VAL A 127 2.17 -10.29 11.99
N THR A 128 3.17 -9.67 12.62
CA THR A 128 3.00 -8.58 13.57
C THR A 128 3.46 -7.27 12.93
N ALA A 129 2.63 -6.27 12.96
CA ALA A 129 2.91 -4.97 12.34
C ALA A 129 4.09 -4.29 13.00
N GLN A 130 4.98 -3.71 12.19
CA GLN A 130 6.11 -2.92 12.65
C GLN A 130 6.06 -1.51 12.07
N ASN A 131 5.97 -1.40 10.74
CA ASN A 131 5.94 -0.10 10.08
C ASN A 131 5.37 -0.23 8.67
N LEU A 132 4.55 0.72 8.28
CA LEU A 132 4.07 0.86 6.91
C LEU A 132 4.33 2.29 6.45
N ALA A 133 4.98 2.45 5.32
CA ALA A 133 5.09 3.71 4.60
C ALA A 133 4.51 3.51 3.20
N PHE A 134 3.61 4.39 2.79
CA PHE A 134 2.85 4.22 1.55
C PHE A 134 2.75 5.57 0.86
N VAL A 135 3.35 5.66 -0.32
CA VAL A 135 3.40 6.87 -1.12
C VAL A 135 2.69 6.63 -2.44
N VAL A 136 1.78 7.52 -2.80
CA VAL A 136 1.11 7.49 -4.11
C VAL A 136 1.21 8.88 -4.72
N GLU A 137 1.65 8.96 -5.96
CA GLU A 137 1.78 10.22 -6.70
C GLU A 137 1.17 10.09 -8.09
N LYS A 138 0.38 11.10 -8.47
CA LYS A 138 -0.08 11.22 -9.85
C LYS A 138 1.06 11.71 -10.72
N ILE A 139 1.34 10.98 -11.77
CA ILE A 139 2.42 11.29 -12.71
C ILE A 139 1.91 12.16 -13.86
#